data_d014fb5c1315f1b6118dcb23932f3911
#
_entry.id   d014fb5c1315f1b6118dcb23932f3911
#
_cell.length_a   1.000
_cell.length_b   1.000
_cell.length_c   1.000
_cell.angle_alpha   90.00
_cell.angle_beta   90.00
_cell.angle_gamma   90.00
#
_symmetry.space_group_name_H-M   'P 1'
#
loop_
_entity.id
_entity.type
_entity.pdbx_description
1 polymer ?
#
loop_
_entity_poly.entity_id
_entity_poly.type
_entity_poly.pdbx_seq_one_letter_code
_entity_poly.pdbx_strand_id
1 'polypeptide(L)'
;MRLPLPGGEGFTLTGKLMRAYDSKFPLFISVPALILAAGAAMIFPVAAGPASAQSQARPTQTMTSKPAGAKPSAAAVHQSAIVIDTHADTPQRFLDEHFDLGDPLKGGEFNLESARKGNLGAEFFSIWVDPEQYKGRYARRTLELIDAVKLQVAKHPDQMELVTSAEGIERAHREHKVAALMGIEGGHSIEDSLGLLRQYYALGVRYMTLTWSNSNGWADSSGDADDTTVPHTKEGLNEFGKDVVYEMNRLGMMVDVSHVSDRTFFRTLIITRAPIIASHSGARALCDSPRNMTDDMLRAIANSGGPDSKGGVVQVNFYSGFVSQQYRDAQKAIEPEMKKAVQELKDKAKAEGKTASQDEIEKLQRTYADRIPRPPFSALIDQIDHIAKVAGVEHVGLGSDFDGISGQLPQGIDSAADLPKITAALMERGYSAEDCKKILGGNLLRVFREVEQVSKQLQAENRPRITVKQPFEKAGSGE
;
A
#
# COMPACT_ATOMS: atom_id res chain seq x y z
N MET A 1 -27.86 -20.24 -49.04
CA MET A 1 -26.53 -19.86 -49.50
C MET A 1 -25.62 -19.83 -48.25
N ARG A 2 -24.80 -20.87 -48.08
CA ARG A 2 -23.91 -21.01 -46.90
C ARG A 2 -22.54 -20.49 -47.29
N LEU A 3 -21.92 -19.66 -46.46
CA LEU A 3 -20.50 -19.33 -46.51
C LEU A 3 -19.84 -19.80 -45.21
N PRO A 4 -18.60 -20.34 -45.26
CA PRO A 4 -17.98 -21.07 -44.17
C PRO A 4 -17.20 -20.18 -43.21
N LEU A 5 -17.12 -20.61 -41.92
CA LEU A 5 -16.26 -20.08 -40.87
C LEU A 5 -14.82 -20.58 -41.06
N PRO A 6 -13.78 -19.77 -40.80
CA PRO A 6 -12.42 -20.27 -40.66
C PRO A 6 -12.14 -20.68 -39.21
N GLY A 7 -11.39 -21.78 -39.10
CA GLY A 7 -11.10 -22.57 -37.94
C GLY A 7 -10.31 -21.87 -36.85
N GLY A 8 -10.51 -22.38 -35.61
CA GLY A 8 -9.76 -22.05 -34.44
C GLY A 8 -8.37 -22.65 -34.47
N GLU A 9 -7.38 -21.86 -34.09
CA GLU A 9 -6.10 -22.35 -33.60
C GLU A 9 -5.90 -21.89 -32.18
N GLY A 10 -5.90 -22.86 -31.27
CA GLY A 10 -5.56 -22.68 -29.90
C GLY A 10 -4.06 -22.40 -29.73
N PHE A 11 -3.74 -21.26 -29.16
CA PHE A 11 -2.37 -20.97 -28.73
C PHE A 11 -2.11 -21.55 -27.34
N THR A 12 -1.43 -22.69 -27.32
CA THR A 12 -0.73 -23.18 -26.13
C THR A 12 0.58 -22.41 -25.96
N LEU A 13 0.69 -21.58 -24.96
CA LEU A 13 1.93 -20.95 -24.52
C LEU A 13 2.75 -21.93 -23.68
N THR A 14 3.57 -22.76 -24.33
CA THR A 14 4.65 -23.49 -23.67
C THR A 14 5.99 -23.00 -24.19
N GLY A 15 6.78 -22.38 -23.29
CA GLY A 15 8.23 -22.55 -23.24
C GLY A 15 9.06 -22.09 -24.43
N LYS A 16 9.14 -20.77 -24.74
CA LYS A 16 10.25 -20.22 -25.54
C LYS A 16 10.37 -18.70 -25.36
N LEU A 17 10.79 -18.26 -24.18
CA LEU A 17 11.25 -16.87 -23.98
C LEU A 17 12.39 -16.82 -22.95
N MET A 18 13.33 -17.74 -23.09
CA MET A 18 14.64 -17.67 -22.43
C MET A 18 15.71 -18.12 -23.41
N ARG A 19 16.07 -17.29 -24.38
CA ARG A 19 17.33 -17.31 -25.12
C ARG A 19 17.35 -16.22 -26.17
N ALA A 20 17.82 -15.03 -25.80
CA ALA A 20 18.51 -14.09 -26.70
C ALA A 20 18.98 -12.85 -25.93
N TYR A 21 19.99 -12.99 -25.11
CA TYR A 21 20.94 -11.92 -24.81
C TYR A 21 22.26 -12.61 -24.43
N ASP A 22 22.95 -13.03 -25.48
CA ASP A 22 24.34 -13.46 -25.36
C ASP A 22 25.20 -12.54 -26.22
N SER A 23 26.27 -12.16 -25.62
CA SER A 23 27.51 -11.72 -26.24
C SER A 23 27.92 -10.23 -26.18
N LYS A 24 29.09 -10.14 -25.53
CA LYS A 24 30.24 -9.28 -25.80
C LYS A 24 30.41 -8.04 -24.92
N PHE A 25 31.03 -8.26 -23.76
CA PHE A 25 32.09 -7.35 -23.28
C PHE A 25 33.19 -8.17 -22.57
N PRO A 26 34.49 -7.80 -22.72
CA PRO A 26 35.61 -8.62 -22.29
C PRO A 26 35.92 -8.50 -20.80
N LEU A 27 36.27 -9.66 -20.19
CA LEU A 27 36.82 -9.76 -18.86
C LEU A 27 38.16 -9.04 -18.76
N PHE A 28 38.29 -8.11 -17.83
CA PHE A 28 39.57 -7.75 -17.25
C PHE A 28 39.67 -8.42 -15.88
N ILE A 29 40.58 -9.40 -15.82
CA ILE A 29 40.99 -10.05 -14.57
C ILE A 29 42.11 -9.18 -13.97
N SER A 30 41.89 -8.64 -12.78
CA SER A 30 42.96 -8.11 -11.95
C SER A 30 42.98 -8.90 -10.63
N VAL A 31 44.09 -9.58 -10.40
CA VAL A 31 44.40 -10.34 -9.19
C VAL A 31 44.97 -9.38 -8.14
N PRO A 32 44.49 -9.36 -6.91
CA PRO A 32 45.23 -8.74 -5.82
C PRO A 32 46.12 -9.74 -5.07
N ALA A 33 47.33 -9.29 -4.79
CA ALA A 33 48.40 -9.96 -4.14
C ALA A 33 48.10 -10.41 -2.68
N LEU A 34 48.59 -11.58 -2.36
CA LEU A 34 48.68 -12.15 -1.01
C LEU A 34 49.67 -11.34 -0.17
N ILE A 35 49.27 -10.85 1.01
CA ILE A 35 50.19 -10.41 2.07
C ILE A 35 50.10 -11.43 3.20
N LEU A 36 51.20 -12.14 3.37
CA LEU A 36 51.49 -12.98 4.56
C LEU A 36 51.87 -12.07 5.74
N ALA A 37 51.14 -12.19 6.85
CA ALA A 37 51.61 -11.68 8.14
C ALA A 37 51.88 -12.85 9.08
N ALA A 38 53.11 -12.97 9.49
CA ALA A 38 53.60 -13.94 10.45
C ALA A 38 53.17 -13.56 11.89
N GLY A 39 52.49 -14.45 12.59
CA GLY A 39 52.16 -14.31 14.00
C GLY A 39 53.15 -15.08 14.88
N ALA A 40 53.80 -14.40 15.79
CA ALA A 40 54.71 -14.98 16.79
C ALA A 40 53.91 -15.61 17.94
N ALA A 41 54.21 -16.89 18.23
CA ALA A 41 53.70 -17.60 19.39
C ALA A 41 54.57 -17.28 20.63
N MET A 42 53.97 -16.77 21.68
CA MET A 42 54.61 -16.70 23.01
C MET A 42 54.23 -17.93 23.84
N ILE A 43 55.27 -18.65 24.26
CA ILE A 43 55.18 -19.79 25.17
C ILE A 43 55.42 -19.27 26.58
N PHE A 44 54.52 -19.58 27.55
CA PHE A 44 54.75 -19.38 28.99
C PHE A 44 54.87 -20.75 29.67
N PRO A 45 55.80 -20.91 30.65
CA PRO A 45 56.04 -22.19 31.27
C PRO A 45 55.03 -22.49 32.39
N VAL A 46 54.69 -23.78 32.48
CA VAL A 46 53.87 -24.36 33.55
C VAL A 46 54.73 -24.68 34.74
N ALA A 47 54.41 -24.15 35.92
CA ALA A 47 54.95 -24.57 37.20
C ALA A 47 53.96 -25.52 37.88
N ALA A 48 54.38 -26.75 38.15
CA ALA A 48 53.62 -27.76 38.89
C ALA A 48 53.93 -27.66 40.40
N GLY A 49 52.89 -27.57 41.21
CA GLY A 49 52.96 -27.76 42.67
C GLY A 49 51.84 -28.71 43.14
N PRO A 50 52.03 -29.55 44.13
CA PRO A 50 51.16 -30.68 44.46
C PRO A 50 49.92 -30.23 45.25
N ALA A 51 48.73 -30.63 44.81
CA ALA A 51 47.45 -30.41 45.46
C ALA A 51 47.05 -31.62 46.32
N SER A 52 46.84 -31.39 47.59
CA SER A 52 46.19 -32.27 48.53
C SER A 52 44.69 -32.33 48.30
N ALA A 53 44.13 -33.49 48.16
CA ALA A 53 42.72 -33.74 48.00
C ALA A 53 41.96 -33.54 49.33
N GLN A 54 41.02 -32.60 49.36
CA GLN A 54 39.91 -32.63 50.29
C GLN A 54 38.58 -32.62 49.50
N SER A 55 37.90 -33.76 49.59
CA SER A 55 36.56 -33.97 49.10
C SER A 55 35.56 -33.20 49.93
N GLN A 56 35.00 -32.12 49.36
CA GLN A 56 33.76 -31.51 49.85
C GLN A 56 32.65 -31.73 48.80
N ALA A 57 31.64 -32.48 49.23
CA ALA A 57 30.43 -32.70 48.45
C ALA A 57 29.73 -31.34 48.14
N ARG A 58 29.65 -30.97 46.88
CA ARG A 58 28.82 -29.90 46.38
C ARG A 58 27.35 -30.28 46.49
N PRO A 59 26.47 -29.41 47.02
CA PRO A 59 25.03 -29.64 46.89
C PRO A 59 24.64 -29.58 45.43
N THR A 60 23.92 -30.60 44.96
CA THR A 60 23.28 -30.67 43.66
C THR A 60 22.27 -29.51 43.55
N GLN A 61 22.61 -28.42 42.88
CA GLN A 61 21.63 -27.43 42.49
C GLN A 61 20.73 -28.10 41.45
N THR A 62 19.52 -28.40 41.85
CA THR A 62 18.39 -28.70 40.96
C THR A 62 18.21 -27.49 40.07
N MET A 63 18.63 -27.60 38.83
CA MET A 63 18.25 -26.62 37.81
C MET A 63 16.74 -26.70 37.66
N THR A 64 16.02 -25.80 38.34
CA THR A 64 14.63 -25.55 38.06
C THR A 64 14.61 -25.02 36.63
N SER A 65 14.14 -25.84 35.70
CA SER A 65 13.78 -25.40 34.36
C SER A 65 12.83 -24.22 34.50
N LYS A 66 13.25 -23.05 34.02
CA LYS A 66 12.39 -21.88 33.91
C LYS A 66 11.13 -22.34 33.17
N PRO A 67 9.91 -22.16 33.70
CA PRO A 67 8.71 -22.60 33.01
C PRO A 67 8.72 -21.97 31.63
N ALA A 68 8.47 -22.76 30.58
CA ALA A 68 8.32 -22.26 29.23
C ALA A 68 7.29 -21.12 29.31
N GLY A 69 7.73 -19.90 28.97
CA GLY A 69 6.93 -18.70 29.16
C GLY A 69 5.57 -18.88 28.47
N ALA A 70 4.49 -18.55 29.17
CA ALA A 70 3.15 -18.57 28.62
C ALA A 70 3.15 -17.74 27.30
N LYS A 71 2.49 -18.27 26.26
CA LYS A 71 2.36 -17.53 24.98
C LYS A 71 1.74 -16.16 25.27
N PRO A 72 2.24 -15.08 24.66
CA PRO A 72 1.67 -13.74 24.89
C PRO A 72 0.20 -13.72 24.46
N SER A 73 -0.63 -12.96 25.17
CA SER A 73 -2.03 -12.74 24.77
C SER A 73 -2.09 -11.88 23.48
N ALA A 74 -3.17 -11.98 22.73
CA ALA A 74 -3.40 -11.17 21.53
C ALA A 74 -3.32 -9.67 21.84
N ALA A 75 -3.88 -9.25 22.98
CA ALA A 75 -3.79 -7.87 23.44
C ALA A 75 -2.34 -7.41 23.68
N ALA A 76 -1.51 -8.26 24.31
CA ALA A 76 -0.09 -7.96 24.51
C ALA A 76 0.70 -7.89 23.20
N VAL A 77 0.40 -8.79 22.24
CA VAL A 77 1.00 -8.76 20.91
C VAL A 77 0.63 -7.47 20.19
N HIS A 78 -0.68 -7.15 20.15
CA HIS A 78 -1.17 -5.94 19.49
C HIS A 78 -0.58 -4.67 20.10
N GLN A 79 -0.54 -4.57 21.43
CA GLN A 79 0.01 -3.39 22.13
C GLN A 79 1.51 -3.22 21.90
N SER A 80 2.25 -4.31 21.62
CA SER A 80 3.70 -4.25 21.35
C SER A 80 4.05 -4.10 19.87
N ALA A 81 3.06 -4.08 18.98
CA ALA A 81 3.25 -3.91 17.55
C ALA A 81 3.18 -2.42 17.17
N ILE A 82 3.90 -2.04 16.12
CA ILE A 82 3.65 -0.79 15.41
C ILE A 82 2.55 -1.09 14.40
N VAL A 83 1.32 -0.70 14.72
CA VAL A 83 0.19 -0.88 13.81
C VAL A 83 0.20 0.23 12.77
N ILE A 84 0.19 -0.12 11.49
CA ILE A 84 0.22 0.83 10.39
C ILE A 84 -0.96 0.55 9.48
N ASP A 85 -1.73 1.58 9.21
CA ASP A 85 -2.73 1.62 8.16
C ASP A 85 -2.18 2.43 6.98
N THR A 86 -2.32 1.92 5.77
CA THR A 86 -1.71 2.55 4.60
C THR A 86 -2.67 3.40 3.79
N HIS A 87 -3.94 3.48 4.19
CA HIS A 87 -4.91 4.26 3.43
C HIS A 87 -6.14 4.65 4.23
N ALA A 88 -6.36 5.96 4.39
CA ALA A 88 -7.60 6.51 4.90
C ALA A 88 -7.94 7.84 4.19
N ASP A 89 -9.20 8.00 3.73
CA ASP A 89 -9.67 9.18 2.99
C ASP A 89 -10.17 10.30 3.89
N THR A 90 -9.88 10.22 5.17
CA THR A 90 -10.22 11.25 6.18
C THR A 90 -9.87 12.68 5.75
N PRO A 91 -8.81 12.96 4.95
CA PRO A 91 -8.51 14.32 4.49
C PRO A 91 -9.63 15.02 3.70
N GLN A 92 -10.50 14.25 3.02
CA GLN A 92 -11.68 14.83 2.36
C GLN A 92 -12.58 15.54 3.37
N ARG A 93 -12.79 14.91 4.53
CA ARG A 93 -13.63 15.41 5.61
C ARG A 93 -13.09 16.69 6.24
N PHE A 94 -11.75 16.88 6.25
CA PHE A 94 -11.14 18.12 6.78
C PHE A 94 -11.59 19.35 6.00
N LEU A 95 -11.67 19.22 4.67
CA LEU A 95 -12.03 20.32 3.78
C LEU A 95 -13.53 20.44 3.54
N ASP A 96 -14.19 19.32 3.35
CA ASP A 96 -15.57 19.29 2.86
C ASP A 96 -16.60 19.30 4.01
N GLU A 97 -16.24 18.72 5.19
CA GLU A 97 -17.07 18.67 6.40
C GLU A 97 -16.55 19.57 7.54
N HIS A 98 -15.38 20.20 7.38
CA HIS A 98 -14.68 20.92 8.46
C HIS A 98 -14.44 20.03 9.68
N PHE A 99 -14.21 18.73 9.44
CA PHE A 99 -13.96 17.75 10.48
C PHE A 99 -12.59 17.98 11.14
N ASP A 100 -12.54 17.86 12.47
CA ASP A 100 -11.31 17.88 13.25
C ASP A 100 -11.02 16.48 13.79
N LEU A 101 -9.78 16.01 13.71
CA LEU A 101 -9.39 14.68 14.22
C LEU A 101 -9.62 14.50 15.72
N GLY A 102 -9.71 15.58 16.48
CA GLY A 102 -10.10 15.59 17.89
C GLY A 102 -11.60 15.43 18.13
N ASP A 103 -12.43 15.60 17.10
CA ASP A 103 -13.88 15.48 17.20
C ASP A 103 -14.32 13.99 17.29
N PRO A 104 -15.56 13.71 17.81
CA PRO A 104 -16.20 12.42 17.65
C PRO A 104 -16.29 12.01 16.18
N LEU A 105 -16.35 10.70 15.89
CA LEU A 105 -16.34 10.14 14.52
C LEU A 105 -17.41 10.74 13.58
N LYS A 106 -18.59 11.10 14.11
CA LYS A 106 -19.68 11.72 13.32
C LYS A 106 -20.08 10.95 12.05
N GLY A 107 -20.00 9.61 12.13
CA GLY A 107 -20.32 8.70 11.03
C GLY A 107 -19.14 8.28 10.18
N GLY A 108 -17.92 8.80 10.44
CA GLY A 108 -16.69 8.30 9.83
C GLY A 108 -16.05 7.16 10.63
N GLU A 109 -14.92 6.69 10.15
CA GLU A 109 -14.23 5.51 10.69
C GLU A 109 -12.92 5.86 11.39
N PHE A 110 -12.36 7.06 11.18
CA PHE A 110 -11.07 7.47 11.74
C PHE A 110 -11.14 8.80 12.50
N ASN A 111 -10.59 8.81 13.73
CA ASN A 111 -10.26 9.99 14.54
C ASN A 111 -9.17 9.62 15.57
N LEU A 112 -8.65 10.59 16.33
CA LEU A 112 -7.57 10.34 17.30
C LEU A 112 -8.00 9.41 18.44
N GLU A 113 -9.25 9.44 18.86
CA GLU A 113 -9.77 8.54 19.89
C GLU A 113 -9.80 7.08 19.40
N SER A 114 -10.30 6.83 18.16
CA SER A 114 -10.33 5.51 17.56
C SER A 114 -8.92 4.99 17.28
N ALA A 115 -8.02 5.84 16.77
CA ALA A 115 -6.61 5.51 16.56
C ALA A 115 -5.93 5.06 17.86
N ARG A 116 -6.11 5.80 18.95
CA ARG A 116 -5.58 5.45 20.28
C ARG A 116 -6.14 4.12 20.79
N LYS A 117 -7.46 3.89 20.67
CA LYS A 117 -8.11 2.62 21.07
C LYS A 117 -7.60 1.44 20.24
N GLY A 118 -7.35 1.65 18.94
CA GLY A 118 -6.80 0.68 18.01
C GLY A 118 -5.30 0.50 18.09
N ASN A 119 -4.59 1.17 19.02
CA ASN A 119 -3.12 1.20 19.10
C ASN A 119 -2.47 1.53 17.75
N LEU A 120 -3.10 2.37 16.93
CA LEU A 120 -2.58 2.76 15.64
C LEU A 120 -1.34 3.62 15.80
N GLY A 121 -0.20 3.15 15.28
CA GLY A 121 1.10 3.82 15.35
C GLY A 121 1.37 4.71 14.14
N ALA A 122 0.77 4.43 12.98
CA ALA A 122 0.92 5.25 11.78
C ALA A 122 -0.30 5.16 10.88
N GLU A 123 -0.64 6.29 10.26
CA GLU A 123 -1.71 6.43 9.26
C GLU A 123 -1.18 7.11 8.02
N PHE A 124 -1.44 6.51 6.84
CA PHE A 124 -1.23 7.17 5.57
C PHE A 124 -2.53 7.82 5.09
N PHE A 125 -2.62 9.11 5.27
CA PHE A 125 -3.73 9.91 4.79
C PHE A 125 -3.73 10.00 3.27
N SER A 126 -4.84 9.59 2.65
CA SER A 126 -5.05 9.64 1.20
C SER A 126 -5.22 11.07 0.74
N ILE A 127 -4.41 11.46 -0.23
CA ILE A 127 -4.54 12.73 -0.96
C ILE A 127 -5.20 12.40 -2.29
N TRP A 128 -6.50 12.16 -2.23
CA TRP A 128 -7.33 11.83 -3.39
C TRP A 128 -7.99 13.07 -3.98
N VAL A 129 -8.06 13.13 -5.30
CA VAL A 129 -8.71 14.23 -6.03
C VAL A 129 -9.71 13.66 -7.01
N ASP A 130 -10.98 14.01 -6.88
CA ASP A 130 -12.02 13.60 -7.82
C ASP A 130 -11.70 14.11 -9.24
N PRO A 131 -11.51 13.18 -10.22
CA PRO A 131 -11.07 13.54 -11.56
C PRO A 131 -12.12 14.31 -12.38
N GLU A 132 -13.40 14.19 -12.05
CA GLU A 132 -14.48 14.91 -12.74
C GLU A 132 -14.70 16.28 -12.12
N GLN A 133 -14.81 16.34 -10.79
CA GLN A 133 -15.10 17.57 -10.06
C GLN A 133 -13.96 18.59 -10.15
N TYR A 134 -12.70 18.11 -10.12
CA TYR A 134 -11.51 18.97 -10.10
C TYR A 134 -10.75 18.98 -11.43
N LYS A 135 -11.38 18.60 -12.54
CA LYS A 135 -10.75 18.59 -13.85
C LYS A 135 -10.09 19.95 -14.18
N GLY A 136 -8.80 19.90 -14.49
CA GLY A 136 -7.97 21.09 -14.75
C GLY A 136 -7.54 21.86 -13.50
N ARG A 137 -7.75 21.31 -12.30
CA ARG A 137 -7.37 21.89 -11.01
C ARG A 137 -6.84 20.84 -10.03
N TYR A 138 -6.33 19.72 -10.54
CA TYR A 138 -5.87 18.60 -9.70
C TYR A 138 -4.76 19.01 -8.75
N ALA A 139 -3.73 19.70 -9.28
CA ALA A 139 -2.62 20.16 -8.46
C ALA A 139 -3.04 21.09 -7.32
N ARG A 140 -4.02 21.98 -7.58
CA ARG A 140 -4.56 22.86 -6.55
C ARG A 140 -5.22 22.05 -5.42
N ARG A 141 -6.16 21.14 -5.74
CA ARG A 141 -6.86 20.34 -4.72
C ARG A 141 -5.88 19.45 -3.96
N THR A 142 -4.89 18.85 -4.64
CA THR A 142 -3.81 18.09 -4.01
C THR A 142 -3.07 18.90 -2.95
N LEU A 143 -2.70 20.14 -3.27
CA LEU A 143 -2.02 21.03 -2.32
C LEU A 143 -2.92 21.43 -1.15
N GLU A 144 -4.20 21.69 -1.39
CA GLU A 144 -5.19 22.01 -0.34
C GLU A 144 -5.34 20.82 0.64
N LEU A 145 -5.37 19.57 0.16
CA LEU A 145 -5.45 18.39 0.99
C LEU A 145 -4.14 18.14 1.79
N ILE A 146 -2.98 18.33 1.15
CA ILE A 146 -1.67 18.25 1.84
C ILE A 146 -1.60 19.26 2.97
N ASP A 147 -2.06 20.49 2.74
CA ASP A 147 -2.11 21.55 3.75
C ASP A 147 -3.07 21.19 4.88
N ALA A 148 -4.25 20.66 4.56
CA ALA A 148 -5.25 20.25 5.54
C ALA A 148 -4.71 19.16 6.49
N VAL A 149 -3.99 18.14 5.98
CA VAL A 149 -3.32 17.14 6.83
C VAL A 149 -2.30 17.80 7.75
N LYS A 150 -1.46 18.69 7.23
CA LYS A 150 -0.45 19.41 8.03
C LYS A 150 -1.09 20.28 9.12
N LEU A 151 -2.22 20.92 8.82
CA LEU A 151 -2.96 21.70 9.80
C LEU A 151 -3.54 20.82 10.92
N GLN A 152 -4.06 19.63 10.60
CA GLN A 152 -4.53 18.69 11.62
C GLN A 152 -3.38 18.25 12.55
N VAL A 153 -2.23 17.89 11.99
CA VAL A 153 -1.05 17.55 12.79
C VAL A 153 -0.61 18.73 13.69
N ALA A 154 -0.61 19.95 13.14
CA ALA A 154 -0.26 21.15 13.92
C ALA A 154 -1.24 21.48 15.06
N LYS A 155 -2.52 21.10 14.91
CA LYS A 155 -3.55 21.25 15.96
C LYS A 155 -3.39 20.23 17.11
N HIS A 156 -2.82 19.05 16.82
CA HIS A 156 -2.72 17.95 17.77
C HIS A 156 -1.27 17.47 18.02
N PRO A 157 -0.31 18.37 18.32
CA PRO A 157 1.12 18.06 18.37
C PRO A 157 1.51 17.04 19.47
N ASP A 158 0.68 16.94 20.51
CA ASP A 158 0.88 15.97 21.59
C ASP A 158 0.44 14.55 21.23
N GLN A 159 -0.37 14.38 20.18
CA GLN A 159 -0.95 13.10 19.77
C GLN A 159 -0.50 12.64 18.39
N MET A 160 0.02 13.55 17.55
CA MET A 160 0.43 13.26 16.17
C MET A 160 1.76 13.91 15.84
N GLU A 161 2.45 13.34 14.85
CA GLU A 161 3.64 13.91 14.24
C GLU A 161 3.63 13.63 12.73
N LEU A 162 3.88 14.66 11.90
CA LEU A 162 4.11 14.45 10.47
C LEU A 162 5.48 13.81 10.27
N VAL A 163 5.51 12.61 9.73
CA VAL A 163 6.75 11.87 9.47
C VAL A 163 6.90 11.54 7.99
N THR A 164 8.15 11.32 7.56
CA THR A 164 8.47 11.13 6.15
C THR A 164 9.48 9.99 5.91
N SER A 165 9.68 9.15 6.92
CA SER A 165 10.63 8.03 6.89
C SER A 165 10.16 6.89 7.79
N ALA A 166 10.68 5.69 7.53
CA ALA A 166 10.44 4.53 8.39
C ALA A 166 10.96 4.77 9.83
N GLU A 167 12.11 5.43 9.98
CA GLU A 167 12.64 5.81 11.30
C GLU A 167 11.72 6.81 12.03
N GLY A 168 11.10 7.73 11.28
CA GLY A 168 10.12 8.69 11.80
C GLY A 168 8.90 7.98 12.40
N ILE A 169 8.39 6.93 11.74
CA ILE A 169 7.28 6.10 12.27
C ILE A 169 7.69 5.47 13.61
N GLU A 170 8.86 4.86 13.67
CA GLU A 170 9.35 4.23 14.90
C GLU A 170 9.58 5.22 16.03
N ARG A 171 10.04 6.44 15.71
CA ARG A 171 10.20 7.51 16.70
C ARG A 171 8.84 7.95 17.26
N ALA A 172 7.89 8.29 16.39
CA ALA A 172 6.54 8.70 16.79
C ALA A 172 5.87 7.63 17.67
N HIS A 173 5.99 6.35 17.29
CA HIS A 173 5.47 5.25 18.10
C HIS A 173 6.10 5.16 19.49
N ARG A 174 7.44 5.34 19.62
CA ARG A 174 8.11 5.39 20.93
C ARG A 174 7.65 6.57 21.78
N GLU A 175 7.22 7.66 21.16
CA GLU A 175 6.67 8.84 21.79
C GLU A 175 5.16 8.75 22.03
N HIS A 176 4.54 7.60 21.74
CA HIS A 176 3.10 7.36 21.84
C HIS A 176 2.25 8.32 21.00
N LYS A 177 2.78 8.74 19.84
CA LYS A 177 2.09 9.57 18.85
C LYS A 177 1.72 8.75 17.62
N VAL A 178 0.65 9.14 16.96
CA VAL A 178 0.31 8.63 15.62
C VAL A 178 1.22 9.32 14.59
N ALA A 179 2.02 8.54 13.89
CA ALA A 179 2.79 9.02 12.75
C ALA A 179 1.83 9.32 11.60
N ALA A 180 1.70 10.59 11.23
CA ALA A 180 0.93 11.01 10.06
C ALA A 180 1.84 10.97 8.82
N LEU A 181 1.43 10.25 7.79
CA LEU A 181 2.06 10.20 6.48
C LEU A 181 1.02 10.57 5.41
N MET A 182 1.46 10.78 4.19
CA MET A 182 0.59 11.11 3.07
C MET A 182 0.91 10.24 1.86
N GLY A 183 -0.15 9.71 1.22
CA GLY A 183 -0.08 9.04 -0.06
C GLY A 183 -1.00 9.70 -1.07
N ILE A 184 -0.53 9.99 -2.28
CA ILE A 184 -1.40 10.46 -3.35
C ILE A 184 -2.14 9.28 -3.94
N GLU A 185 -3.44 9.38 -4.05
CA GLU A 185 -4.27 8.41 -4.75
C GLU A 185 -4.69 8.94 -6.11
N GLY A 186 -4.03 8.40 -7.13
CA GLY A 186 -4.27 8.76 -8.53
C GLY A 186 -3.21 9.68 -9.13
N GLY A 187 -2.46 9.12 -10.09
CA GLY A 187 -1.38 9.83 -10.78
C GLY A 187 -1.83 11.01 -11.66
N HIS A 188 -3.13 11.19 -11.92
CA HIS A 188 -3.67 12.39 -12.55
C HIS A 188 -3.35 13.66 -11.73
N SER A 189 -3.13 13.53 -10.41
CA SER A 189 -2.76 14.64 -9.51
C SER A 189 -1.46 15.34 -9.90
N ILE A 190 -0.54 14.67 -10.62
CA ILE A 190 0.70 15.31 -11.09
C ILE A 190 0.56 16.08 -12.41
N GLU A 191 -0.63 16.07 -13.06
CA GLU A 191 -0.88 16.79 -14.31
C GLU A 191 0.24 16.60 -15.35
N ASP A 192 0.69 15.34 -15.53
CA ASP A 192 1.79 14.92 -16.41
C ASP A 192 3.13 15.63 -16.15
N SER A 193 3.37 16.09 -14.91
CA SER A 193 4.55 16.86 -14.53
C SER A 193 5.41 16.14 -13.48
N LEU A 194 6.62 15.71 -13.87
CA LEU A 194 7.63 15.23 -12.91
C LEU A 194 8.05 16.34 -11.92
N GLY A 195 7.86 17.60 -12.30
CA GLY A 195 8.07 18.74 -11.41
C GLY A 195 7.11 18.71 -10.23
N LEU A 196 5.80 18.52 -10.48
CA LEU A 196 4.79 18.39 -9.44
C LEU A 196 5.04 17.15 -8.55
N LEU A 197 5.39 16.00 -9.14
CA LEU A 197 5.78 14.81 -8.39
C LEU A 197 6.89 15.10 -7.37
N ARG A 198 7.94 15.81 -7.77
CA ARG A 198 9.05 16.21 -6.89
C ARG A 198 8.59 17.16 -5.79
N GLN A 199 7.71 18.12 -6.11
CA GLN A 199 7.20 19.06 -5.11
C GLN A 199 6.31 18.34 -4.08
N TYR A 200 5.47 17.41 -4.49
CA TYR A 200 4.65 16.63 -3.56
C TYR A 200 5.51 15.77 -2.62
N TYR A 201 6.59 15.15 -3.14
CA TYR A 201 7.57 14.47 -2.29
C TYR A 201 8.23 15.41 -1.28
N ALA A 202 8.64 16.59 -1.72
CA ALA A 202 9.23 17.61 -0.84
C ALA A 202 8.23 18.11 0.23
N LEU A 203 6.93 18.12 -0.07
CA LEU A 203 5.87 18.45 0.87
C LEU A 203 5.53 17.33 1.85
N GLY A 204 6.08 16.13 1.67
CA GLY A 204 5.95 15.02 2.63
C GLY A 204 5.19 13.80 2.12
N VAL A 205 4.74 13.76 0.86
CA VAL A 205 4.11 12.58 0.26
C VAL A 205 5.12 11.43 0.16
N ARG A 206 4.73 10.22 0.50
CA ARG A 206 5.63 9.04 0.53
C ARG A 206 5.20 7.85 -0.30
N TYR A 207 3.99 7.85 -0.83
CA TYR A 207 3.61 6.99 -1.95
C TYR A 207 2.75 7.74 -2.96
N MET A 208 2.63 7.20 -4.17
CA MET A 208 1.63 7.62 -5.13
C MET A 208 1.10 6.39 -5.87
N THR A 209 -0.23 6.25 -5.86
CA THR A 209 -0.95 5.29 -6.70
C THR A 209 -0.94 5.77 -8.13
N LEU A 210 -0.50 4.92 -9.08
CA LEU A 210 -0.28 5.35 -10.46
C LEU A 210 -1.57 5.78 -11.18
N THR A 211 -2.71 5.20 -10.80
CA THR A 211 -4.06 5.58 -11.25
C THR A 211 -5.02 5.59 -10.07
N TRP A 212 -6.17 6.19 -10.21
CA TRP A 212 -7.37 5.89 -9.43
C TRP A 212 -8.29 4.98 -10.26
N SER A 213 -9.60 5.05 -10.09
CA SER A 213 -10.58 4.30 -10.88
C SER A 213 -10.71 4.80 -12.33
N ASN A 214 -9.93 5.80 -12.70
CA ASN A 214 -9.79 6.35 -14.05
C ASN A 214 -8.36 6.14 -14.57
N SER A 215 -8.24 5.73 -15.82
CA SER A 215 -6.98 5.81 -16.58
C SER A 215 -6.56 7.28 -16.75
N ASN A 216 -5.25 7.53 -16.77
CA ASN A 216 -4.71 8.85 -17.06
C ASN A 216 -3.87 8.82 -18.35
N GLY A 217 -3.24 9.93 -18.72
CA GLY A 217 -2.48 10.03 -19.97
C GLY A 217 -1.29 9.08 -20.10
N TRP A 218 -0.91 8.33 -19.04
CA TRP A 218 0.31 7.53 -19.03
C TRP A 218 0.22 6.17 -18.31
N ALA A 219 -0.90 5.88 -17.62
CA ALA A 219 -1.15 4.60 -16.92
C ALA A 219 -2.62 4.19 -17.03
N ASP A 220 -2.88 2.89 -17.18
CA ASP A 220 -4.22 2.34 -17.29
C ASP A 220 -4.73 1.86 -15.94
N SER A 221 -5.98 2.22 -15.62
CA SER A 221 -6.70 1.83 -14.41
C SER A 221 -7.40 0.47 -14.56
N SER A 222 -7.68 -0.19 -13.45
CA SER A 222 -8.59 -1.33 -13.38
C SER A 222 -10.06 -0.93 -13.41
N GLY A 223 -10.37 0.35 -13.14
CA GLY A 223 -11.75 0.85 -13.06
C GLY A 223 -12.41 1.07 -14.42
N ASP A 224 -11.61 1.34 -15.44
CA ASP A 224 -12.05 1.59 -16.82
C ASP A 224 -11.34 0.72 -17.87
N ALA A 225 -10.66 -0.35 -17.42
CA ALA A 225 -9.84 -1.21 -18.30
C ALA A 225 -10.60 -1.82 -19.49
N ASP A 226 -11.91 -2.04 -19.33
CA ASP A 226 -12.80 -2.59 -20.35
C ASP A 226 -13.60 -1.51 -21.13
N ASP A 227 -13.43 -0.24 -20.77
CA ASP A 227 -14.12 0.88 -21.43
C ASP A 227 -13.39 1.30 -22.71
N THR A 228 -13.91 0.89 -23.85
CA THR A 228 -13.34 1.21 -25.17
C THR A 228 -13.47 2.68 -25.57
N THR A 229 -14.19 3.48 -24.82
CA THR A 229 -14.33 4.94 -25.04
C THR A 229 -13.22 5.75 -24.39
N VAL A 230 -12.49 5.14 -23.43
CA VAL A 230 -11.35 5.74 -22.76
C VAL A 230 -10.06 5.39 -23.51
N PRO A 231 -9.17 6.36 -23.77
CA PRO A 231 -7.86 6.05 -24.36
C PRO A 231 -6.99 5.25 -23.40
N HIS A 232 -6.49 4.10 -23.85
CA HIS A 232 -5.59 3.26 -23.08
C HIS A 232 -4.18 3.25 -23.68
N THR A 233 -3.19 3.01 -22.82
CA THR A 233 -1.81 2.78 -23.25
C THR A 233 -1.70 1.38 -23.87
N LYS A 234 -0.79 1.17 -24.83
CA LYS A 234 -0.61 -0.15 -25.44
C LYS A 234 -0.08 -1.22 -24.47
N GLU A 235 0.64 -0.79 -23.42
CA GLU A 235 1.40 -1.67 -22.53
C GLU A 235 1.11 -1.44 -21.02
N GLY A 236 0.04 -0.71 -20.69
CA GLY A 236 -0.29 -0.34 -19.31
C GLY A 236 0.41 0.93 -18.84
N LEU A 237 1.68 1.14 -19.21
CA LEU A 237 2.45 2.37 -18.99
C LEU A 237 3.07 2.83 -20.31
N ASN A 238 2.95 4.12 -20.64
CA ASN A 238 3.71 4.71 -21.73
C ASN A 238 5.11 5.17 -21.27
N GLU A 239 5.88 5.85 -22.13
CA GLU A 239 7.25 6.30 -21.79
C GLU A 239 7.25 7.30 -20.63
N PHE A 240 6.27 8.21 -20.54
CA PHE A 240 6.17 9.13 -19.41
C PHE A 240 5.87 8.38 -18.09
N GLY A 241 4.96 7.38 -18.13
CA GLY A 241 4.68 6.53 -16.97
C GLY A 241 5.92 5.78 -16.46
N LYS A 242 6.79 5.34 -17.38
CA LYS A 242 8.09 4.75 -17.00
C LYS A 242 9.00 5.77 -16.31
N ASP A 243 9.02 7.02 -16.79
CA ASP A 243 9.77 8.09 -16.17
C ASP A 243 9.22 8.46 -14.79
N VAL A 244 7.89 8.39 -14.59
CA VAL A 244 7.25 8.58 -13.27
C VAL A 244 7.72 7.50 -12.30
N VAL A 245 7.64 6.22 -12.65
CA VAL A 245 8.09 5.11 -11.79
C VAL A 245 9.57 5.24 -11.44
N TYR A 246 10.41 5.56 -12.44
CA TYR A 246 11.83 5.80 -12.22
C TYR A 246 12.08 6.95 -11.24
N GLU A 247 11.40 8.09 -11.42
CA GLU A 247 11.58 9.27 -10.57
C GLU A 247 11.05 9.01 -9.13
N MET A 248 9.96 8.25 -8.97
CA MET A 248 9.49 7.80 -7.66
C MET A 248 10.55 6.97 -6.94
N ASN A 249 11.17 5.99 -7.61
CA ASN A 249 12.25 5.20 -7.04
C ASN A 249 13.45 6.08 -6.66
N ARG A 250 13.82 7.04 -7.52
CA ARG A 250 14.93 7.97 -7.24
C ARG A 250 14.65 8.90 -6.06
N LEU A 251 13.43 9.36 -5.90
CA LEU A 251 13.00 10.19 -4.77
C LEU A 251 12.94 9.41 -3.45
N GLY A 252 12.63 8.13 -3.47
CA GLY A 252 12.28 7.34 -2.29
C GLY A 252 10.78 7.40 -1.98
N MET A 253 9.97 7.60 -3.03
CA MET A 253 8.51 7.50 -2.98
C MET A 253 8.11 6.08 -3.35
N MET A 254 7.35 5.40 -2.50
CA MET A 254 6.85 4.06 -2.78
C MET A 254 5.91 4.09 -3.99
N VAL A 255 6.13 3.18 -4.94
CA VAL A 255 5.24 3.01 -6.09
C VAL A 255 4.07 2.16 -5.65
N ASP A 256 2.87 2.72 -5.70
CA ASP A 256 1.65 2.04 -5.33
C ASP A 256 0.88 1.58 -6.58
N VAL A 257 0.51 0.29 -6.57
CA VAL A 257 -0.20 -0.38 -7.67
C VAL A 257 -1.64 -0.75 -7.33
N SER A 258 -2.21 -0.22 -6.24
CA SER A 258 -3.66 -0.23 -6.07
C SER A 258 -4.31 0.48 -7.25
N HIS A 259 -5.54 0.14 -7.61
CA HIS A 259 -6.29 0.70 -8.74
C HIS A 259 -5.76 0.45 -10.14
N VAL A 260 -4.51 0.04 -10.35
CA VAL A 260 -3.97 -0.12 -11.70
C VAL A 260 -4.55 -1.35 -12.42
N SER A 261 -4.59 -1.32 -13.74
CA SER A 261 -4.91 -2.51 -14.54
C SER A 261 -3.85 -3.59 -14.39
N ASP A 262 -4.22 -4.86 -14.62
CA ASP A 262 -3.27 -5.98 -14.58
C ASP A 262 -2.06 -5.71 -15.49
N ARG A 263 -2.28 -5.09 -16.65
CA ARG A 263 -1.22 -4.73 -17.59
C ARG A 263 -0.27 -3.68 -17.00
N THR A 264 -0.80 -2.64 -16.40
CA THR A 264 -0.02 -1.60 -15.71
C THR A 264 0.79 -2.20 -14.56
N PHE A 265 0.19 -3.11 -13.78
CA PHE A 265 0.88 -3.82 -12.71
C PHE A 265 2.13 -4.55 -13.21
N PHE A 266 1.99 -5.45 -14.20
CA PHE A 266 3.12 -6.20 -14.72
C PHE A 266 4.16 -5.31 -15.42
N ARG A 267 3.72 -4.22 -16.06
CA ARG A 267 4.66 -3.26 -16.64
C ARG A 267 5.46 -2.51 -15.58
N THR A 268 4.83 -2.13 -14.48
CA THR A 268 5.49 -1.49 -13.33
C THR A 268 6.56 -2.40 -12.74
N LEU A 269 6.29 -3.69 -12.58
CA LEU A 269 7.28 -4.66 -12.06
C LEU A 269 8.54 -4.75 -12.92
N ILE A 270 8.42 -4.65 -14.23
CA ILE A 270 9.60 -4.71 -15.14
C ILE A 270 10.49 -3.47 -14.98
N ILE A 271 9.91 -2.33 -14.59
CA ILE A 271 10.58 -1.03 -14.61
C ILE A 271 11.12 -0.66 -13.24
N THR A 272 10.40 -1.01 -12.17
CA THR A 272 10.75 -0.61 -10.80
C THR A 272 12.11 -1.17 -10.38
N ARG A 273 12.85 -0.38 -9.62
CA ARG A 273 14.13 -0.75 -9.00
C ARG A 273 13.98 -1.00 -7.50
N ALA A 274 12.91 -0.49 -6.92
CA ALA A 274 12.54 -0.67 -5.52
C ALA A 274 11.33 -1.59 -5.38
N PRO A 275 11.12 -2.25 -4.23
CA PRO A 275 9.89 -2.98 -3.98
C PRO A 275 8.68 -2.05 -4.08
N ILE A 276 7.56 -2.57 -4.59
CA ILE A 276 6.30 -1.85 -4.74
C ILE A 276 5.30 -2.21 -3.65
N ILE A 277 4.29 -1.38 -3.48
CA ILE A 277 3.17 -1.66 -2.58
C ILE A 277 1.85 -1.72 -3.36
N ALA A 278 0.88 -2.45 -2.82
CA ALA A 278 -0.53 -2.21 -3.08
C ALA A 278 -1.11 -1.67 -1.77
N SER A 279 -1.35 -0.36 -1.70
CA SER A 279 -1.70 0.33 -0.45
C SER A 279 -3.04 -0.10 0.13
N HIS A 280 -3.99 -0.54 -0.71
CA HIS A 280 -5.32 -1.01 -0.33
C HIS A 280 -5.93 -1.88 -1.45
N SER A 281 -5.65 -3.19 -1.41
CA SER A 281 -6.14 -4.19 -2.38
C SER A 281 -6.51 -5.49 -1.68
N GLY A 282 -6.99 -6.49 -2.42
CA GLY A 282 -7.34 -7.80 -1.88
C GLY A 282 -6.93 -8.94 -2.80
N ALA A 283 -7.36 -10.16 -2.50
CA ALA A 283 -7.14 -11.35 -3.30
C ALA A 283 -8.34 -11.61 -4.23
N ARG A 284 -8.10 -11.61 -5.53
CA ARG A 284 -9.13 -11.83 -6.57
C ARG A 284 -9.73 -13.24 -6.50
N ALA A 285 -8.96 -14.20 -6.02
CA ALA A 285 -9.41 -15.57 -5.80
C ALA A 285 -10.57 -15.69 -4.80
N LEU A 286 -10.70 -14.74 -3.86
CA LEU A 286 -11.78 -14.72 -2.86
C LEU A 286 -12.94 -13.80 -3.25
N CYS A 287 -12.64 -12.74 -4.00
CA CYS A 287 -13.64 -11.81 -4.51
C CYS A 287 -13.18 -11.30 -5.86
N ASP A 288 -13.89 -11.70 -6.92
CA ASP A 288 -13.57 -11.37 -8.31
C ASP A 288 -13.86 -9.90 -8.62
N SER A 289 -12.98 -9.05 -8.10
CA SER A 289 -12.95 -7.62 -8.36
C SER A 289 -11.69 -7.27 -9.14
N PRO A 290 -11.75 -6.43 -10.20
CA PRO A 290 -10.56 -5.95 -10.87
C PRO A 290 -9.63 -5.13 -9.96
N ARG A 291 -10.14 -4.63 -8.81
CA ARG A 291 -9.35 -3.97 -7.76
C ARG A 291 -8.51 -4.96 -6.94
N ASN A 292 -8.86 -6.24 -6.95
CA ASN A 292 -8.14 -7.29 -6.26
C ASN A 292 -7.07 -7.91 -7.16
N MET A 293 -6.01 -8.41 -6.55
CA MET A 293 -4.85 -8.99 -7.22
C MET A 293 -5.05 -10.48 -7.48
N THR A 294 -4.67 -10.96 -8.66
CA THR A 294 -4.59 -12.40 -8.93
C THR A 294 -3.47 -13.05 -8.13
N ASP A 295 -3.51 -14.36 -7.95
CA ASP A 295 -2.45 -15.11 -7.26
C ASP A 295 -1.07 -14.91 -7.92
N ASP A 296 -1.03 -14.75 -9.25
CA ASP A 296 0.21 -14.45 -9.97
C ASP A 296 0.73 -13.05 -9.65
N MET A 297 -0.16 -12.05 -9.51
CA MET A 297 0.21 -10.72 -9.06
C MET A 297 0.70 -10.73 -7.61
N LEU A 298 0.05 -11.51 -6.72
CA LEU A 298 0.48 -11.68 -5.33
C LEU A 298 1.89 -12.28 -5.23
N ARG A 299 2.19 -13.31 -6.03
CA ARG A 299 3.54 -13.89 -6.12
C ARG A 299 4.54 -12.90 -6.72
N ALA A 300 4.12 -12.13 -7.70
CA ALA A 300 4.97 -11.19 -8.40
C ALA A 300 5.35 -9.98 -7.51
N ILE A 301 4.42 -9.42 -6.74
CA ILE A 301 4.72 -8.32 -5.82
C ILE A 301 5.69 -8.77 -4.71
N ALA A 302 5.56 -10.00 -4.23
CA ALA A 302 6.47 -10.60 -3.25
C ALA A 302 7.92 -10.72 -3.76
N ASN A 303 8.13 -10.62 -5.07
CA ASN A 303 9.43 -10.68 -5.72
C ASN A 303 9.80 -9.36 -6.42
N SER A 304 9.08 -8.27 -6.11
CA SER A 304 9.33 -6.95 -6.72
C SER A 304 10.59 -6.28 -6.20
N GLY A 305 11.16 -5.38 -7.01
CA GLY A 305 12.40 -4.68 -6.70
C GLY A 305 13.63 -5.30 -7.36
N GLY A 306 14.82 -4.85 -6.96
CA GLY A 306 16.10 -5.37 -7.48
C GLY A 306 16.46 -6.78 -6.97
N PRO A 307 17.59 -7.34 -7.42
CA PRO A 307 18.00 -8.71 -7.06
C PRO A 307 18.17 -8.98 -5.56
N ASP A 308 18.48 -7.94 -4.79
CA ASP A 308 18.68 -8.02 -3.33
C ASP A 308 17.42 -7.61 -2.54
N SER A 309 16.33 -7.29 -3.24
CA SER A 309 15.06 -6.92 -2.60
C SER A 309 14.41 -8.11 -1.91
N LYS A 310 13.78 -7.84 -0.78
CA LYS A 310 12.92 -8.80 -0.08
C LYS A 310 11.46 -8.71 -0.55
N GLY A 311 11.20 -8.02 -1.66
CA GLY A 311 9.91 -7.88 -2.27
C GLY A 311 8.97 -6.87 -1.61
N GLY A 312 7.86 -6.60 -2.30
CA GLY A 312 6.84 -5.65 -1.89
C GLY A 312 5.83 -6.19 -0.88
N VAL A 313 4.73 -5.47 -0.70
CA VAL A 313 3.68 -5.83 0.25
C VAL A 313 2.29 -5.45 -0.29
N VAL A 314 1.29 -6.27 -0.01
CA VAL A 314 -0.12 -6.01 -0.28
C VAL A 314 -0.80 -5.68 1.03
N GLN A 315 -1.40 -4.52 1.11
CA GLN A 315 -2.18 -4.08 2.25
C GLN A 315 -3.66 -4.39 1.97
N VAL A 316 -4.28 -5.14 2.86
CA VAL A 316 -5.64 -5.63 2.66
C VAL A 316 -6.63 -4.49 2.86
N ASN A 317 -7.44 -4.23 1.81
CA ASN A 317 -8.55 -3.31 1.86
C ASN A 317 -9.72 -3.91 2.65
N PHE A 318 -10.40 -3.10 3.48
CA PHE A 318 -11.52 -3.57 4.32
C PHE A 318 -12.89 -3.41 3.65
N TYR A 319 -12.94 -2.87 2.45
CA TYR A 319 -14.19 -2.70 1.73
C TYR A 319 -14.93 -4.03 1.52
N SER A 320 -16.18 -4.10 1.96
CA SER A 320 -17.02 -5.31 1.86
C SER A 320 -17.12 -5.87 0.45
N GLY A 321 -17.12 -4.99 -0.58
CA GLY A 321 -17.16 -5.37 -1.99
C GLY A 321 -15.84 -5.93 -2.54
N PHE A 322 -14.73 -5.87 -1.77
CA PHE A 322 -13.45 -6.48 -2.13
C PHE A 322 -13.11 -7.70 -1.28
N VAL A 323 -13.75 -7.85 -0.11
CA VAL A 323 -13.49 -9.01 0.76
C VAL A 323 -14.51 -10.13 0.59
N SER A 324 -15.70 -9.85 0.05
CA SER A 324 -16.79 -10.83 -0.07
C SER A 324 -17.43 -10.85 -1.45
N GLN A 325 -17.33 -11.98 -2.15
CA GLN A 325 -18.01 -12.19 -3.43
C GLN A 325 -19.52 -12.05 -3.33
N GLN A 326 -20.12 -12.61 -2.26
CA GLN A 326 -21.57 -12.51 -2.04
C GLN A 326 -22.04 -11.05 -1.89
N TYR A 327 -21.29 -10.23 -1.15
CA TYR A 327 -21.59 -8.80 -0.99
C TYR A 327 -21.47 -8.08 -2.34
N ARG A 328 -20.38 -8.33 -3.07
CA ARG A 328 -20.13 -7.75 -4.39
C ARG A 328 -21.25 -8.09 -5.40
N ASP A 329 -21.71 -9.33 -5.42
CA ASP A 329 -22.78 -9.75 -6.32
C ASP A 329 -24.11 -9.07 -5.97
N ALA A 330 -24.42 -8.94 -4.68
CA ALA A 330 -25.59 -8.20 -4.21
C ALA A 330 -25.50 -6.70 -4.58
N GLN A 331 -24.30 -6.10 -4.47
CA GLN A 331 -24.05 -4.72 -4.85
C GLN A 331 -24.24 -4.51 -6.35
N LYS A 332 -23.69 -5.39 -7.20
CA LYS A 332 -23.91 -5.35 -8.65
C LYS A 332 -25.41 -5.44 -9.01
N ALA A 333 -26.17 -6.21 -8.26
CA ALA A 333 -27.61 -6.37 -8.50
C ALA A 333 -28.40 -5.07 -8.25
N ILE A 334 -28.00 -4.25 -7.27
CA ILE A 334 -28.67 -2.97 -6.95
C ILE A 334 -28.04 -1.75 -7.65
N GLU A 335 -26.88 -1.91 -8.25
CA GLU A 335 -26.12 -0.82 -8.88
C GLU A 335 -26.92 -0.05 -9.95
N PRO A 336 -27.72 -0.69 -10.84
CA PRO A 336 -28.52 0.05 -11.81
C PRO A 336 -29.57 0.97 -11.17
N GLU A 337 -30.20 0.51 -10.08
CA GLU A 337 -31.18 1.31 -9.31
C GLU A 337 -30.49 2.48 -8.62
N MET A 338 -29.34 2.24 -8.00
CA MET A 338 -28.53 3.25 -7.34
C MET A 338 -28.02 4.31 -8.34
N LYS A 339 -27.47 3.90 -9.50
CA LYS A 339 -27.03 4.83 -10.54
C LYS A 339 -28.16 5.73 -11.03
N LYS A 340 -29.36 5.18 -11.21
CA LYS A 340 -30.54 5.94 -11.58
C LYS A 340 -30.90 6.98 -10.52
N ALA A 341 -30.91 6.60 -9.25
CA ALA A 341 -31.22 7.52 -8.15
C ALA A 341 -30.18 8.64 -8.03
N VAL A 342 -28.89 8.33 -8.20
CA VAL A 342 -27.81 9.34 -8.22
C VAL A 342 -27.98 10.30 -9.41
N GLN A 343 -28.37 9.79 -10.58
CA GLN A 343 -28.64 10.66 -11.74
C GLN A 343 -29.84 11.58 -11.48
N GLU A 344 -30.92 11.06 -10.91
CA GLU A 344 -32.09 11.85 -10.54
C GLU A 344 -31.74 12.95 -9.53
N LEU A 345 -30.88 12.66 -8.54
CA LEU A 345 -30.36 13.65 -7.60
C LEU A 345 -29.58 14.78 -8.32
N LYS A 346 -28.67 14.38 -9.23
CA LYS A 346 -27.90 15.34 -10.04
C LYS A 346 -28.79 16.22 -10.93
N ASP A 347 -29.76 15.61 -11.58
CA ASP A 347 -30.71 16.32 -12.45
C ASP A 347 -31.58 17.33 -11.66
N LYS A 348 -32.03 16.93 -10.47
CA LYS A 348 -32.78 17.82 -9.56
C LYS A 348 -31.92 19.02 -9.13
N ALA A 349 -30.68 18.75 -8.65
CA ALA A 349 -29.76 19.83 -8.27
C ALA A 349 -29.52 20.81 -9.44
N LYS A 350 -29.31 20.26 -10.66
CA LYS A 350 -29.13 21.06 -11.88
C LYS A 350 -30.36 21.90 -12.21
N ALA A 351 -31.56 21.36 -12.06
CA ALA A 351 -32.82 22.10 -12.27
C ALA A 351 -32.99 23.28 -11.28
N GLU A 352 -32.40 23.16 -10.08
CA GLU A 352 -32.34 24.19 -9.05
C GLU A 352 -31.16 25.16 -9.24
N GLY A 353 -30.38 25.03 -10.33
CA GLY A 353 -29.19 25.86 -10.59
C GLY A 353 -27.99 25.53 -9.70
N LYS A 354 -27.97 24.34 -9.13
CA LYS A 354 -26.91 23.82 -8.21
C LYS A 354 -26.21 22.60 -8.82
N THR A 355 -25.13 22.22 -8.21
CA THR A 355 -24.49 20.89 -8.41
C THR A 355 -24.74 20.05 -7.16
N ALA A 356 -25.16 18.80 -7.32
CA ALA A 356 -25.24 17.87 -6.20
C ALA A 356 -23.85 17.73 -5.56
N SER A 357 -23.79 17.90 -4.24
CA SER A 357 -22.53 17.74 -3.52
C SER A 357 -22.13 16.27 -3.42
N GLN A 358 -20.82 16.00 -3.25
CA GLN A 358 -20.32 14.65 -3.06
C GLN A 358 -20.94 13.99 -1.82
N ASP A 359 -21.10 14.74 -0.73
CA ASP A 359 -21.76 14.27 0.50
C ASP A 359 -23.24 13.84 0.27
N GLU A 360 -23.99 14.56 -0.55
CA GLU A 360 -25.37 14.16 -0.90
C GLU A 360 -25.39 12.85 -1.71
N ILE A 361 -24.42 12.70 -2.63
CA ILE A 361 -24.29 11.50 -3.44
C ILE A 361 -23.88 10.31 -2.56
N GLU A 362 -22.89 10.46 -1.69
CA GLU A 362 -22.44 9.41 -0.77
C GLU A 362 -23.51 8.98 0.23
N LYS A 363 -24.23 9.93 0.80
CA LYS A 363 -25.40 9.62 1.66
C LYS A 363 -26.45 8.80 0.92
N LEU A 364 -26.74 9.15 -0.33
CA LEU A 364 -27.67 8.37 -1.15
C LEU A 364 -27.11 6.96 -1.43
N GLN A 365 -25.85 6.86 -1.85
CA GLN A 365 -25.19 5.57 -2.10
C GLN A 365 -25.18 4.70 -0.85
N ARG A 366 -24.93 5.28 0.33
CA ARG A 366 -24.98 4.57 1.62
C ARG A 366 -26.36 3.97 1.89
N THR A 367 -27.48 4.66 1.57
CA THR A 367 -28.82 4.10 1.75
C THR A 367 -29.08 2.83 0.92
N TYR A 368 -28.39 2.70 -0.23
CA TYR A 368 -28.42 1.48 -1.05
C TYR A 368 -27.51 0.41 -0.46
N ALA A 369 -26.30 0.76 -0.05
CA ALA A 369 -25.35 -0.16 0.59
C ALA A 369 -25.93 -0.78 1.87
N ASP A 370 -26.62 0.00 2.68
CA ASP A 370 -27.27 -0.46 3.94
C ASP A 370 -28.37 -1.53 3.71
N ARG A 371 -28.83 -1.71 2.47
CA ARG A 371 -29.76 -2.80 2.08
C ARG A 371 -29.06 -4.15 1.95
N ILE A 372 -27.73 -4.18 1.86
CA ILE A 372 -26.93 -5.38 1.71
C ILE A 372 -26.35 -5.76 3.08
N PRO A 373 -26.59 -6.98 3.57
CA PRO A 373 -25.98 -7.43 4.81
C PRO A 373 -24.45 -7.40 4.74
N ARG A 374 -23.82 -6.76 5.70
CA ARG A 374 -22.34 -6.71 5.82
C ARG A 374 -21.79 -8.14 5.92
N PRO A 375 -20.68 -8.47 5.24
CA PRO A 375 -20.05 -9.78 5.33
C PRO A 375 -19.51 -10.01 6.75
N PRO A 376 -19.33 -11.29 7.17
CA PRO A 376 -18.77 -11.58 8.49
C PRO A 376 -17.32 -11.07 8.58
N PHE A 377 -16.87 -10.76 9.78
CA PHE A 377 -15.49 -10.35 10.06
C PHE A 377 -14.43 -11.33 9.52
N SER A 378 -14.77 -12.64 9.55
CA SER A 378 -13.87 -13.68 9.03
C SER A 378 -13.49 -13.47 7.54
N ALA A 379 -14.35 -12.83 6.74
CA ALA A 379 -14.06 -12.57 5.34
C ALA A 379 -12.84 -11.64 5.16
N LEU A 380 -12.64 -10.66 6.05
CA LEU A 380 -11.44 -9.83 6.07
C LEU A 380 -10.20 -10.65 6.44
N ILE A 381 -10.32 -11.52 7.44
CA ILE A 381 -9.20 -12.37 7.86
C ILE A 381 -8.86 -13.42 6.78
N ASP A 382 -9.86 -13.93 6.04
CA ASP A 382 -9.65 -14.83 4.91
C ASP A 382 -8.80 -14.19 3.80
N GLN A 383 -8.96 -12.88 3.56
CA GLN A 383 -8.11 -12.12 2.63
C GLN A 383 -6.65 -12.13 3.10
N ILE A 384 -6.41 -11.83 4.38
CA ILE A 384 -5.05 -11.85 4.95
C ILE A 384 -4.45 -13.25 4.85
N ASP A 385 -5.19 -14.30 5.21
CA ASP A 385 -4.76 -15.69 5.13
C ASP A 385 -4.40 -16.09 3.70
N HIS A 386 -5.23 -15.75 2.73
CA HIS A 386 -4.98 -16.10 1.33
C HIS A 386 -3.70 -15.43 0.82
N ILE A 387 -3.54 -14.13 1.06
CA ILE A 387 -2.33 -13.40 0.64
C ILE A 387 -1.10 -13.97 1.33
N ALA A 388 -1.15 -14.20 2.65
CA ALA A 388 -0.06 -14.80 3.41
C ALA A 388 0.31 -16.20 2.88
N LYS A 389 -0.69 -17.00 2.48
CA LYS A 389 -0.47 -18.34 1.90
C LYS A 389 0.17 -18.31 0.51
N VAL A 390 -0.22 -17.34 -0.33
CA VAL A 390 0.22 -17.26 -1.74
C VAL A 390 1.55 -16.52 -1.88
N ALA A 391 1.69 -15.38 -1.20
CA ALA A 391 2.84 -14.49 -1.29
C ALA A 391 3.86 -14.68 -0.16
N GLY A 392 3.43 -15.20 0.98
CA GLY A 392 4.20 -15.27 2.22
C GLY A 392 3.75 -14.24 3.25
N VAL A 393 3.90 -14.57 4.52
CA VAL A 393 3.49 -13.70 5.65
C VAL A 393 4.23 -12.35 5.68
N GLU A 394 5.41 -12.29 5.06
CA GLU A 394 6.23 -11.08 4.92
C GLU A 394 5.67 -10.08 3.89
N HIS A 395 4.59 -10.42 3.17
CA HIS A 395 4.09 -9.65 2.02
C HIS A 395 2.63 -9.21 2.18
N VAL A 396 2.08 -9.24 3.38
CA VAL A 396 0.71 -8.80 3.68
C VAL A 396 0.69 -7.80 4.83
N GLY A 397 -0.26 -6.86 4.79
CA GLY A 397 -0.49 -5.84 5.82
C GLY A 397 -1.91 -5.27 5.77
N LEU A 398 -2.11 -4.09 6.32
CA LEU A 398 -3.41 -3.44 6.49
C LEU A 398 -3.47 -2.12 5.71
N GLY A 399 -4.53 -1.93 4.93
CA GLY A 399 -4.85 -0.70 4.22
C GLY A 399 -6.36 -0.53 4.20
N SER A 400 -6.91 0.03 5.28
CA SER A 400 -8.33 -0.08 5.64
C SER A 400 -9.29 0.54 4.63
N ASP A 401 -8.86 1.63 4.02
CA ASP A 401 -9.72 2.49 3.18
C ASP A 401 -10.81 3.20 4.02
N PHE A 402 -10.50 3.49 5.30
CA PHE A 402 -11.38 4.23 6.20
C PHE A 402 -11.75 5.59 5.61
N ASP A 403 -12.99 5.99 5.84
CA ASP A 403 -13.61 7.20 5.30
C ASP A 403 -13.73 7.26 3.76
N GLY A 404 -13.19 6.26 3.00
CA GLY A 404 -13.27 6.16 1.54
C GLY A 404 -14.36 5.22 1.04
N ILE A 405 -14.93 4.38 1.91
CA ILE A 405 -15.83 3.28 1.54
C ILE A 405 -17.26 3.43 2.09
N SER A 406 -17.62 4.63 2.52
CA SER A 406 -18.98 4.98 2.99
C SER A 406 -19.52 4.03 4.07
N GLY A 407 -18.67 3.55 5.00
CA GLY A 407 -19.06 2.65 6.10
C GLY A 407 -19.30 1.20 5.68
N GLN A 408 -18.95 0.81 4.45
CA GLN A 408 -19.19 -0.54 3.92
C GLN A 408 -18.12 -1.53 4.38
N LEU A 409 -17.92 -1.61 5.68
CA LEU A 409 -16.95 -2.46 6.36
C LEU A 409 -17.55 -3.84 6.70
N PRO A 410 -16.76 -4.92 6.88
CA PRO A 410 -17.23 -6.19 7.45
C PRO A 410 -17.80 -6.02 8.87
N GLN A 411 -18.68 -6.93 9.28
CA GLN A 411 -19.25 -6.91 10.64
C GLN A 411 -18.12 -6.93 11.68
N GLY A 412 -18.27 -6.13 12.72
CA GLY A 412 -17.32 -6.07 13.83
C GLY A 412 -16.13 -5.15 13.63
N ILE A 413 -15.94 -4.58 12.44
CA ILE A 413 -15.05 -3.44 12.19
C ILE A 413 -15.92 -2.24 11.85
N ASP A 414 -15.87 -1.20 12.69
CA ASP A 414 -16.63 0.03 12.51
C ASP A 414 -15.72 1.26 12.53
N SER A 415 -14.48 1.11 12.98
CA SER A 415 -13.48 2.20 13.02
C SER A 415 -12.09 1.64 13.32
N ALA A 416 -11.09 2.50 13.33
CA ALA A 416 -9.73 2.17 13.75
C ALA A 416 -9.65 1.59 15.18
N ALA A 417 -10.64 1.84 16.04
CA ALA A 417 -10.71 1.25 17.39
C ALA A 417 -10.82 -0.28 17.39
N ASP A 418 -11.23 -0.87 16.27
CA ASP A 418 -11.49 -2.32 16.16
C ASP A 418 -10.26 -3.12 15.64
N LEU A 419 -9.17 -2.46 15.28
CA LEU A 419 -7.93 -3.11 14.79
C LEU A 419 -7.40 -4.23 15.72
N PRO A 420 -7.51 -4.14 17.07
CA PRO A 420 -7.11 -5.23 17.96
C PRO A 420 -7.81 -6.58 17.69
N LYS A 421 -9.02 -6.56 17.11
CA LYS A 421 -9.77 -7.78 16.75
C LYS A 421 -9.06 -8.56 15.65
N ILE A 422 -8.37 -7.89 14.75
CA ILE A 422 -7.57 -8.52 13.68
C ILE A 422 -6.45 -9.36 14.30
N THR A 423 -5.71 -8.80 15.26
CA THR A 423 -4.65 -9.54 15.96
C THR A 423 -5.19 -10.76 16.69
N ALA A 424 -6.32 -10.63 17.37
CA ALA A 424 -6.96 -11.74 18.06
C ALA A 424 -7.31 -12.86 17.07
N ALA A 425 -7.98 -12.53 15.97
CA ALA A 425 -8.37 -13.50 14.95
C ALA A 425 -7.16 -14.17 14.26
N LEU A 426 -6.10 -13.43 13.97
CA LEU A 426 -4.87 -14.01 13.41
C LEU A 426 -4.23 -15.02 14.37
N MET A 427 -4.15 -14.70 15.66
CA MET A 427 -3.62 -15.62 16.66
C MET A 427 -4.51 -16.84 16.87
N GLU A 428 -5.84 -16.70 16.79
CA GLU A 428 -6.80 -17.81 16.79
C GLU A 428 -6.61 -18.73 15.58
N ARG A 429 -6.21 -18.18 14.42
CA ARG A 429 -5.87 -18.96 13.20
C ARG A 429 -4.46 -19.57 13.25
N GLY A 430 -3.69 -19.33 14.32
CA GLY A 430 -2.40 -19.96 14.56
C GLY A 430 -1.19 -19.15 14.13
N TYR A 431 -1.36 -17.90 13.73
CA TYR A 431 -0.22 -17.00 13.48
C TYR A 431 0.59 -16.79 14.76
N SER A 432 1.90 -16.75 14.63
CA SER A 432 2.79 -16.44 15.74
C SER A 432 2.69 -14.94 16.11
N ALA A 433 3.12 -14.59 17.31
CA ALA A 433 3.20 -13.18 17.73
C ALA A 433 4.05 -12.34 16.75
N GLU A 434 5.14 -12.91 16.23
CA GLU A 434 6.02 -12.23 15.28
C GLU A 434 5.35 -12.08 13.91
N ASP A 435 4.60 -13.07 13.44
CA ASP A 435 3.86 -12.95 12.19
C ASP A 435 2.75 -11.90 12.29
N CYS A 436 2.04 -11.84 13.41
CA CYS A 436 1.07 -10.76 13.66
C CYS A 436 1.74 -9.37 13.60
N LYS A 437 2.91 -9.19 14.23
CA LYS A 437 3.64 -7.91 14.17
C LYS A 437 4.11 -7.55 12.77
N LYS A 438 4.52 -8.53 11.97
CA LYS A 438 4.85 -8.32 10.56
C LYS A 438 3.63 -7.80 9.79
N ILE A 439 2.49 -8.47 9.91
CA ILE A 439 1.23 -8.11 9.24
C ILE A 439 0.75 -6.74 9.70
N LEU A 440 0.79 -6.44 10.99
CA LEU A 440 0.30 -5.19 11.54
C LEU A 440 1.08 -3.95 11.06
N GLY A 441 2.34 -4.08 10.63
CA GLY A 441 3.09 -2.93 10.12
C GLY A 441 4.56 -3.22 9.82
N GLY A 442 5.13 -4.29 10.39
CA GLY A 442 6.54 -4.62 10.22
C GLY A 442 6.93 -4.84 8.75
N ASN A 443 6.02 -5.41 7.95
CA ASN A 443 6.24 -5.64 6.52
C ASN A 443 6.31 -4.32 5.73
N LEU A 444 5.43 -3.37 6.02
CA LEU A 444 5.48 -2.05 5.40
C LEU A 444 6.75 -1.29 5.79
N LEU A 445 7.13 -1.30 7.07
CA LEU A 445 8.37 -0.67 7.52
C LEU A 445 9.60 -1.23 6.80
N ARG A 446 9.64 -2.54 6.56
CA ARG A 446 10.70 -3.18 5.77
C ARG A 446 10.73 -2.62 4.34
N VAL A 447 9.59 -2.62 3.65
CA VAL A 447 9.47 -2.10 2.28
C VAL A 447 9.89 -0.64 2.21
N PHE A 448 9.39 0.19 3.13
CA PHE A 448 9.71 1.61 3.15
C PHE A 448 11.23 1.85 3.30
N ARG A 449 11.91 1.13 4.20
CA ARG A 449 13.38 1.21 4.34
C ARG A 449 14.12 0.77 3.08
N GLU A 450 13.65 -0.27 2.42
CA GLU A 450 14.26 -0.70 1.15
C GLU A 450 14.10 0.37 0.06
N VAL A 451 12.94 1.00 -0.04
CA VAL A 451 12.70 2.12 -0.97
C VAL A 451 13.63 3.30 -0.67
N GLU A 452 13.80 3.65 0.61
CA GLU A 452 14.75 4.69 1.04
C GLU A 452 16.21 4.34 0.68
N GLN A 453 16.60 3.07 0.81
CA GLN A 453 17.95 2.60 0.45
C GLN A 453 18.19 2.66 -1.06
N VAL A 454 17.24 2.17 -1.86
CA VAL A 454 17.30 2.25 -3.33
C VAL A 454 17.38 3.70 -3.80
N SER A 455 16.61 4.59 -3.17
CA SER A 455 16.66 6.01 -3.47
C SER A 455 18.05 6.61 -3.27
N LYS A 456 18.72 6.31 -2.15
CA LYS A 456 20.09 6.78 -1.87
C LYS A 456 21.07 6.31 -2.94
N GLN A 457 20.95 5.06 -3.40
CA GLN A 457 21.78 4.51 -4.48
C GLN A 457 21.52 5.24 -5.80
N LEU A 458 20.25 5.36 -6.20
CA LEU A 458 19.87 6.01 -7.45
C LEU A 458 20.25 7.51 -7.50
N GLN A 459 20.17 8.22 -6.37
CA GLN A 459 20.57 9.62 -6.29
C GLN A 459 22.08 9.80 -6.41
N ALA A 460 22.87 8.83 -5.92
CA ALA A 460 24.33 8.85 -6.07
C ALA A 460 24.76 8.57 -7.51
N GLU A 461 24.02 7.73 -8.24
CA GLU A 461 24.36 7.29 -9.59
C GLU A 461 23.76 8.19 -10.68
N ASN A 462 22.60 8.79 -10.45
CA ASN A 462 21.78 9.38 -11.50
C ASN A 462 21.23 10.76 -11.15
N ARG A 463 21.23 11.66 -12.13
CA ARG A 463 20.57 12.95 -12.05
C ARG A 463 19.03 12.80 -12.23
N PRO A 464 18.24 13.78 -11.71
CA PRO A 464 16.79 13.83 -11.97
C PRO A 464 16.51 13.84 -13.47
N ARG A 465 15.48 13.12 -13.91
CA ARG A 465 15.00 13.23 -15.29
C ARG A 465 14.30 14.58 -15.47
N ILE A 466 14.65 15.31 -16.52
CA ILE A 466 14.11 16.63 -16.83
C ILE A 466 13.16 16.55 -18.04
N THR A 467 12.52 15.42 -18.25
CA THR A 467 11.58 15.31 -19.37
C THR A 467 10.29 16.04 -19.02
N VAL A 468 10.21 17.29 -19.43
CA VAL A 468 8.94 18.00 -19.54
C VAL A 468 8.36 17.62 -20.90
N LYS A 469 7.53 16.58 -20.99
CA LYS A 469 6.60 16.52 -22.12
C LYS A 469 5.61 17.67 -21.89
N GLN A 470 5.61 18.62 -22.81
CA GLN A 470 4.57 19.64 -22.82
C GLN A 470 3.23 18.93 -23.00
N PRO A 471 2.25 19.14 -22.14
CA PRO A 471 0.99 18.40 -22.17
C PRO A 471 0.12 18.68 -23.40
N PHE A 472 0.48 19.66 -24.23
CA PHE A 472 -0.29 20.06 -25.40
C PHE A 472 0.63 20.45 -26.56
N GLU A 473 0.94 19.51 -27.42
CA GLU A 473 0.96 19.89 -28.82
C GLU A 473 -0.49 20.17 -29.20
N LYS A 474 -0.85 21.44 -29.36
CA LYS A 474 -2.10 21.82 -30.02
C LYS A 474 -2.14 21.01 -31.32
N ALA A 475 -3.19 20.20 -31.49
CA ALA A 475 -3.54 19.66 -32.78
C ALA A 475 -3.51 20.84 -33.75
N GLY A 476 -2.64 20.76 -34.73
CA GLY A 476 -2.37 21.85 -35.64
C GLY A 476 -3.70 22.34 -36.20
N SER A 477 -3.93 23.65 -36.12
CA SER A 477 -4.84 24.33 -37.00
C SER A 477 -4.34 24.08 -38.42
N GLY A 478 -4.89 23.04 -39.07
CA GLY A 478 -4.74 22.88 -40.51
C GLY A 478 -5.41 24.08 -41.16
N GLU A 479 -4.60 24.88 -41.85
CA GLU A 479 -5.09 25.75 -42.93
C GLU A 479 -5.54 24.86 -44.10
#